data_cffbf2b760c0b4f18778ad682f92f264
#
_entry.id   cffbf2b760c0b4f18778ad682f92f264
#
_cell.length_a   1.000
_cell.length_b   1.000
_cell.length_c   1.000
_cell.angle_alpha   90.00
_cell.angle_beta   90.00
_cell.angle_gamma   90.00
#
_symmetry.space_group_name_H-M   'P 1'
#
loop_
_entity.id
_entity.type
_entity.pdbx_description
1 polymer ?
#
loop_
_entity_poly.entity_id
_entity_poly.type
_entity_poly.pdbx_seq_one_letter_code
_entity_poly.pdbx_strand_id
1 'polypeptide(L)'
;VPQTIRPIRFTRKFTRYAEGSVLVEMGETKVLCNATVEEEVPRFLKGKGLGWVTAEYSMLPRSTKERSRREATSGKIGGRTHEIQRLIGRSLRSVLDREVLGERQILLDCDVLQADGGTRTASINGAYVALMDALKGLVDRGGI
;
A
#
# COMPACT_ATOMS: atom_id res chain seq x y z
N VAL A 1 -14.12 -8.61 29.29
CA VAL A 1 -13.21 -7.63 28.77
C VAL A 1 -13.86 -6.92 27.59
N PRO A 2 -14.01 -5.60 27.65
CA PRO A 2 -14.59 -4.89 26.53
C PRO A 2 -13.70 -5.08 25.30
N GLN A 3 -14.34 -5.40 24.19
CA GLN A 3 -13.66 -5.58 22.93
C GLN A 3 -13.58 -4.22 22.25
N THR A 4 -12.46 -3.53 22.44
CA THR A 4 -12.25 -2.25 21.78
C THR A 4 -11.29 -2.43 20.63
N ILE A 5 -11.67 -1.89 19.47
CA ILE A 5 -10.78 -1.80 18.31
C ILE A 5 -9.74 -0.73 18.65
N ARG A 6 -8.47 -1.01 18.35
CA ARG A 6 -7.42 -0.01 18.54
C ARG A 6 -7.74 1.23 17.69
N PRO A 7 -7.50 2.44 18.19
CA PRO A 7 -7.76 3.64 17.41
C PRO A 7 -6.90 3.64 16.15
N ILE A 8 -7.50 4.08 15.04
CA ILE A 8 -6.81 4.19 13.76
C ILE A 8 -6.73 5.67 13.40
N ARG A 9 -5.54 6.14 13.04
CA ARG A 9 -5.32 7.51 12.59
C ARG A 9 -4.66 7.49 11.24
N PHE A 10 -5.14 8.33 10.34
CA PHE A 10 -4.55 8.50 9.02
C PHE A 10 -4.02 9.93 8.91
N THR A 11 -2.73 10.07 8.61
CA THR A 11 -2.14 11.37 8.29
C THR A 11 -1.89 11.37 6.79
N ARG A 12 -2.78 12.03 6.06
CA ARG A 12 -2.73 12.08 4.59
C ARG A 12 -1.73 13.14 4.14
N LYS A 13 -1.26 13.00 2.90
CA LYS A 13 -0.27 13.90 2.32
C LYS A 13 0.99 13.97 3.18
N PHE A 14 1.40 12.81 3.65
CA PHE A 14 2.52 12.71 4.57
C PHE A 14 3.84 13.05 3.89
N THR A 15 4.03 12.56 2.65
CA THR A 15 5.15 12.98 1.81
C THR A 15 4.58 13.62 0.55
N ARG A 16 5.39 14.39 -0.18
CA ARG A 16 4.84 15.25 -1.24
C ARG A 16 5.01 14.73 -2.67
N TYR A 17 5.84 13.73 -2.89
CA TYR A 17 6.10 13.28 -4.26
C TYR A 17 5.14 12.22 -4.77
N ALA A 18 4.64 11.36 -3.88
CA ALA A 18 3.70 10.32 -4.27
C ALA A 18 2.32 10.90 -4.55
N GLU A 19 1.59 10.29 -5.47
CA GLU A 19 0.22 10.71 -5.81
C GLU A 19 -0.74 10.47 -4.66
N GLY A 20 -0.42 9.50 -3.78
CA GLY A 20 -1.11 9.33 -2.51
C GLY A 20 -0.08 8.98 -1.46
N SER A 21 -0.17 9.59 -0.28
CA SER A 21 0.80 9.33 0.78
C SER A 21 0.11 9.42 2.13
N VAL A 22 0.21 8.35 2.91
CA VAL A 22 -0.51 8.23 4.17
C VAL A 22 0.37 7.56 5.22
N LEU A 23 0.46 8.18 6.39
CA LEU A 23 0.96 7.48 7.56
C LEU A 23 -0.27 6.94 8.29
N VAL A 24 -0.38 5.62 8.40
CA VAL A 24 -1.43 5.00 9.18
C VAL A 24 -0.87 4.57 10.53
N GLU A 25 -1.59 4.93 11.58
CA GLU A 25 -1.26 4.52 12.95
C GLU A 25 -2.43 3.74 13.52
N MET A 26 -2.15 2.52 13.97
CA MET A 26 -3.15 1.66 14.59
C MET A 26 -2.56 1.23 15.94
N GLY A 27 -2.99 1.93 17.01
CA GLY A 27 -2.30 1.83 18.28
C GLY A 27 -0.85 2.28 18.10
N GLU A 28 0.08 1.45 18.49
CA GLU A 28 1.51 1.74 18.35
C GLU A 28 2.09 1.24 17.02
N THR A 29 1.29 0.58 16.19
CA THR A 29 1.74 0.16 14.87
C THR A 29 1.67 1.33 13.90
N LYS A 30 2.76 1.59 13.18
CA LYS A 30 2.87 2.71 12.23
C LYS A 30 3.37 2.20 10.89
N VAL A 31 2.64 2.50 9.83
CA VAL A 31 2.99 2.10 8.47
C VAL A 31 2.88 3.30 7.54
N LEU A 32 3.91 3.51 6.74
CA LEU A 32 3.87 4.55 5.70
C LEU A 32 3.45 3.90 4.39
N CYS A 33 2.37 4.40 3.80
CA CYS A 33 1.83 3.88 2.55
C CYS A 33 1.85 4.96 1.48
N ASN A 34 2.52 4.68 0.38
CA ASN A 34 2.62 5.60 -0.75
C ASN A 34 2.03 4.96 -2.01
N ALA A 35 1.30 5.74 -2.78
CA ALA A 35 0.73 5.29 -4.05
C ALA A 35 1.37 6.06 -5.19
N THR A 36 1.87 5.32 -6.18
CA THR A 36 2.48 5.90 -7.39
C THR A 36 1.63 5.50 -8.59
N VAL A 37 1.26 6.47 -9.42
CA VAL A 37 0.51 6.22 -10.66
C VAL A 37 1.48 6.14 -11.82
N GLU A 38 1.39 5.06 -12.60
CA GLU A 38 2.16 4.91 -13.83
C GLU A 38 1.21 4.78 -15.01
N GLU A 39 1.55 5.42 -16.13
CA GLU A 39 0.71 5.48 -17.32
C GLU A 39 0.88 4.25 -18.22
N GLU A 40 1.27 3.13 -17.65
CA GLU A 40 1.38 1.87 -18.37
C GLU A 40 1.00 0.72 -17.45
N VAL A 41 0.68 -0.41 -18.04
CA VAL A 41 0.31 -1.61 -17.28
C VAL A 41 1.35 -2.70 -17.48
N PRO A 42 1.37 -3.72 -16.61
CA PRO A 42 2.22 -4.89 -16.83
C PRO A 42 1.93 -5.52 -18.20
N ARG A 43 2.95 -6.19 -18.76
CA ARG A 43 2.87 -6.77 -20.09
C ARG A 43 1.62 -7.65 -20.30
N PHE A 44 1.23 -8.42 -19.28
CA PHE A 44 0.09 -9.34 -19.42
C PHE A 44 -1.25 -8.63 -19.58
N LEU A 45 -1.31 -7.31 -19.32
CA LEU A 45 -2.53 -6.53 -19.47
C LEU A 45 -2.51 -5.56 -20.64
N LYS A 46 -1.42 -5.47 -21.38
CA LYS A 46 -1.34 -4.55 -22.51
C LYS A 46 -2.41 -4.85 -23.54
N GLY A 47 -3.12 -3.81 -23.97
CA GLY A 47 -4.18 -3.92 -24.97
C GLY A 47 -5.51 -4.42 -24.45
N LYS A 48 -5.64 -4.65 -23.15
CA LYS A 48 -6.89 -5.18 -22.58
C LYS A 48 -7.81 -4.11 -22.00
N GLY A 49 -7.33 -2.87 -21.92
CA GLY A 49 -8.15 -1.76 -21.41
C GLY A 49 -8.40 -1.84 -19.91
N LEU A 50 -7.59 -2.60 -19.19
CA LEU A 50 -7.77 -2.80 -17.74
C LEU A 50 -6.58 -2.25 -16.96
N GLY A 51 -6.89 -1.60 -15.86
CA GLY A 51 -5.87 -1.11 -14.93
C GLY A 51 -5.41 -2.19 -13.97
N TRP A 52 -4.39 -1.88 -13.22
CA TRP A 52 -3.77 -2.82 -12.28
C TRP A 52 -3.34 -2.10 -11.01
N VAL A 53 -3.39 -2.81 -9.90
CA VAL A 53 -2.85 -2.33 -8.62
C VAL A 53 -1.98 -3.44 -8.07
N THR A 54 -0.77 -3.07 -7.69
CA THR A 54 0.15 -3.99 -7.02
C THR A 54 0.68 -3.36 -5.76
N ALA A 55 1.20 -4.16 -4.86
CA ALA A 55 1.69 -3.68 -3.58
C ALA A 55 3.00 -4.35 -3.21
N GLU A 56 3.89 -3.57 -2.62
CA GLU A 56 5.08 -4.08 -1.97
C GLU A 56 4.99 -3.75 -0.48
N TYR A 57 5.55 -4.62 0.34
CA TYR A 57 5.48 -4.52 1.79
C TYR A 57 6.87 -4.77 2.35
N SER A 58 7.29 -3.95 3.27
CA SER A 58 8.60 -4.09 3.89
C SER A 58 8.54 -3.63 5.34
N MET A 59 9.36 -4.23 6.19
CA MET A 59 9.50 -3.79 7.57
C MET A 59 10.89 -3.17 7.73
N LEU A 60 10.93 -1.95 8.26
CA LEU A 60 12.24 -1.35 8.56
C LEU A 60 12.94 -2.19 9.63
N PRO A 61 14.28 -2.27 9.59
CA PRO A 61 15.03 -3.09 10.56
C PRO A 61 14.70 -2.82 12.02
N ARG A 62 14.42 -1.57 12.38
CA ARG A 62 14.07 -1.22 13.77
C ARG A 62 12.58 -0.93 13.94
N SER A 63 11.74 -1.49 13.07
CA SER A 63 10.31 -1.52 13.32
C SER A 63 9.98 -2.44 14.49
N THR A 64 10.88 -3.33 14.85
CA THR A 64 10.77 -4.26 15.97
C THR A 64 11.77 -3.90 17.07
N LYS A 65 11.57 -4.49 18.25
CA LYS A 65 12.43 -4.18 19.42
C LYS A 65 13.89 -4.54 19.16
N GLU A 66 14.14 -5.64 18.45
CA GLU A 66 15.47 -6.02 18.02
C GLU A 66 15.60 -5.77 16.52
N ARG A 67 16.83 -5.51 16.06
CA ARG A 67 17.04 -5.22 14.64
C ARG A 67 16.79 -6.47 13.79
N SER A 68 15.88 -6.34 12.83
CA SER A 68 15.65 -7.36 11.81
C SER A 68 16.52 -7.05 10.59
N ARG A 69 17.00 -8.11 9.92
CA ARG A 69 17.81 -7.91 8.72
C ARG A 69 16.92 -7.43 7.57
N ARG A 70 17.47 -6.59 6.70
CA ARG A 70 16.78 -6.20 5.48
C ARG A 70 16.72 -7.39 4.52
N GLU A 71 15.56 -7.65 3.94
CA GLU A 71 15.39 -8.75 3.00
C GLU A 71 16.29 -8.57 1.76
N ALA A 72 16.50 -7.32 1.35
CA ALA A 72 17.39 -7.01 0.23
C ALA A 72 18.80 -7.55 0.44
N THR A 73 19.25 -7.60 1.69
CA THR A 73 20.59 -8.12 2.02
C THR A 73 20.68 -9.62 1.78
N SER A 74 19.58 -10.37 1.95
CA SER A 74 19.56 -11.80 1.71
C SER A 74 19.36 -12.15 0.24
N GLY A 75 19.06 -11.18 -0.60
CA GLY A 75 18.89 -11.37 -2.04
C GLY A 75 17.52 -11.87 -2.47
N LYS A 76 16.61 -12.10 -1.54
CA LYS A 76 15.25 -12.55 -1.88
C LYS A 76 14.26 -12.17 -0.80
N ILE A 77 13.00 -12.07 -1.22
CA ILE A 77 11.89 -11.73 -0.35
C ILE A 77 11.36 -13.01 0.31
N GLY A 78 11.11 -12.95 1.61
CA GLY A 78 10.59 -14.10 2.35
C GLY A 78 9.14 -14.41 2.01
N GLY A 79 8.70 -15.63 2.34
CA GLY A 79 7.34 -16.10 2.03
C GLY A 79 6.25 -15.27 2.70
N ARG A 80 6.48 -14.85 3.94
CA ARG A 80 5.51 -14.02 4.66
C ARG A 80 5.31 -12.67 3.97
N THR A 81 6.39 -12.04 3.53
CA THR A 81 6.32 -10.77 2.82
C THR A 81 5.59 -10.94 1.49
N HIS A 82 5.88 -12.00 0.73
CA HIS A 82 5.16 -12.30 -0.50
C HIS A 82 3.66 -12.46 -0.26
N GLU A 83 3.29 -13.20 0.79
CA GLU A 83 1.88 -13.41 1.14
C GLU A 83 1.18 -12.09 1.42
N ILE A 84 1.82 -11.23 2.22
CA ILE A 84 1.23 -9.94 2.59
C ILE A 84 1.08 -9.04 1.37
N GLN A 85 2.09 -8.98 0.51
CA GLN A 85 2.03 -8.19 -0.71
C GLN A 85 0.86 -8.64 -1.60
N ARG A 86 0.69 -9.95 -1.77
CA ARG A 86 -0.40 -10.50 -2.56
C ARG A 86 -1.76 -10.19 -1.93
N LEU A 87 -1.85 -10.28 -0.62
CA LEU A 87 -3.08 -9.97 0.10
C LEU A 87 -3.49 -8.50 -0.09
N ILE A 88 -2.54 -7.57 0.07
CA ILE A 88 -2.82 -6.15 -0.11
C ILE A 88 -3.27 -5.88 -1.54
N GLY A 89 -2.50 -6.35 -2.52
CA GLY A 89 -2.83 -6.13 -3.92
C GLY A 89 -4.20 -6.68 -4.30
N ARG A 90 -4.49 -7.90 -3.89
CA ARG A 90 -5.78 -8.53 -4.18
C ARG A 90 -6.93 -7.78 -3.51
N SER A 91 -6.76 -7.37 -2.25
CA SER A 91 -7.79 -6.62 -1.54
C SER A 91 -8.12 -5.31 -2.25
N LEU A 92 -7.10 -4.59 -2.69
CA LEU A 92 -7.30 -3.30 -3.36
C LEU A 92 -7.92 -3.48 -4.75
N ARG A 93 -7.50 -4.51 -5.50
CA ARG A 93 -8.09 -4.77 -6.82
C ARG A 93 -9.57 -5.11 -6.73
N SER A 94 -10.00 -5.72 -5.62
CA SER A 94 -11.40 -6.11 -5.46
C SER A 94 -12.35 -4.94 -5.28
N VAL A 95 -11.84 -3.77 -4.89
CA VAL A 95 -12.66 -2.58 -4.66
C VAL A 95 -12.46 -1.50 -5.71
N LEU A 96 -11.72 -1.81 -6.77
CA LEU A 96 -11.38 -0.85 -7.82
C LEU A 96 -12.07 -1.23 -9.13
N ASP A 97 -12.64 -0.24 -9.82
CA ASP A 97 -13.13 -0.45 -11.18
C ASP A 97 -11.95 -0.35 -12.15
N ARG A 98 -11.44 -1.48 -12.56
CA ARG A 98 -10.25 -1.56 -13.40
C ARG A 98 -10.47 -1.04 -14.82
N GLU A 99 -11.71 -1.08 -15.31
CA GLU A 99 -12.03 -0.53 -16.64
C GLU A 99 -11.99 1.00 -16.60
N VAL A 100 -12.48 1.60 -15.52
CA VAL A 100 -12.44 3.05 -15.36
C VAL A 100 -11.01 3.54 -15.21
N LEU A 101 -10.18 2.81 -14.48
CA LEU A 101 -8.76 3.16 -14.34
C LEU A 101 -8.06 3.17 -15.70
N GLY A 102 -8.47 2.27 -16.59
CA GLY A 102 -7.84 2.12 -17.91
C GLY A 102 -6.44 1.55 -17.78
N GLU A 103 -5.66 1.62 -18.86
CA GLU A 103 -4.32 1.04 -18.85
C GLU A 103 -3.32 1.88 -18.09
N ARG A 104 -3.52 1.91 -16.78
CA ARG A 104 -2.62 2.50 -15.81
C ARG A 104 -2.40 1.50 -14.70
N GLN A 105 -1.28 1.61 -14.01
CA GLN A 105 -1.11 0.83 -12.79
C GLN A 105 -0.80 1.75 -11.63
N ILE A 106 -1.22 1.32 -10.45
CA ILE A 106 -0.92 2.02 -9.22
C ILE A 106 -0.09 1.08 -8.36
N LEU A 107 1.08 1.59 -7.94
CA LEU A 107 2.01 0.83 -7.11
C LEU A 107 1.90 1.34 -5.68
N LEU A 108 1.55 0.45 -4.76
CA LEU A 108 1.47 0.78 -3.34
C LEU A 108 2.72 0.28 -2.64
N ASP A 109 3.41 1.18 -1.97
CA ASP A 109 4.57 0.82 -1.16
C ASP A 109 4.19 0.99 0.30
N CYS A 110 4.20 -0.12 1.05
CA CYS A 110 3.83 -0.13 2.46
C CYS A 110 5.08 -0.45 3.28
N ASP A 111 5.56 0.55 4.01
CA ASP A 111 6.77 0.42 4.81
C ASP A 111 6.40 0.52 6.29
N VAL A 112 6.62 -0.58 7.02
CA VAL A 112 6.33 -0.63 8.45
C VAL A 112 7.44 0.09 9.20
N LEU A 113 7.07 1.18 9.86
CA LEU A 113 8.02 1.97 10.65
C LEU A 113 8.11 1.43 12.07
N GLN A 114 7.00 0.94 12.61
CA GLN A 114 6.93 0.41 13.97
C GLN A 114 5.85 -0.66 14.02
N ALA A 115 6.23 -1.84 14.48
CA ALA A 115 5.33 -2.99 14.50
C ALA A 115 4.94 -3.33 15.93
N ASP A 116 3.64 -3.30 16.20
CA ASP A 116 3.06 -3.69 17.48
C ASP A 116 1.77 -4.47 17.22
N GLY A 117 1.87 -5.46 16.32
CA GLY A 117 0.74 -6.27 15.89
C GLY A 117 -0.13 -5.56 14.86
N GLY A 118 -0.75 -6.32 13.98
CA GLY A 118 -1.70 -5.81 13.00
C GLY A 118 -1.08 -5.04 11.85
N THR A 119 0.20 -5.27 11.53
CA THR A 119 0.85 -4.55 10.43
C THR A 119 0.18 -4.84 9.09
N ARG A 120 -0.32 -6.05 8.90
CA ARG A 120 -1.04 -6.48 7.70
C ARG A 120 -2.32 -5.66 7.53
N THR A 121 -3.13 -5.58 8.59
CA THR A 121 -4.38 -4.81 8.57
C THR A 121 -4.12 -3.32 8.41
N ALA A 122 -3.14 -2.79 9.14
CA ALA A 122 -2.77 -1.38 9.02
C ALA A 122 -2.32 -1.04 7.59
N SER A 123 -1.53 -1.93 6.98
CA SER A 123 -1.05 -1.72 5.61
C SER A 123 -2.20 -1.69 4.60
N ILE A 124 -3.17 -2.60 4.72
CA ILE A 124 -4.32 -2.62 3.83
C ILE A 124 -5.12 -1.32 3.95
N ASN A 125 -5.39 -0.89 5.18
CA ASN A 125 -6.15 0.33 5.42
C ASN A 125 -5.42 1.57 4.92
N GLY A 126 -4.13 1.68 5.23
CA GLY A 126 -3.32 2.81 4.77
C GLY A 126 -3.17 2.84 3.26
N ALA A 127 -2.94 1.69 2.65
CA ALA A 127 -2.83 1.57 1.20
C ALA A 127 -4.15 1.96 0.52
N TYR A 128 -5.29 1.58 1.09
CA TYR A 128 -6.59 1.96 0.56
C TYR A 128 -6.76 3.48 0.54
N VAL A 129 -6.43 4.15 1.64
CA VAL A 129 -6.54 5.61 1.71
C VAL A 129 -5.58 6.27 0.72
N ALA A 130 -4.35 5.79 0.60
CA ALA A 130 -3.39 6.31 -0.36
C ALA A 130 -3.87 6.10 -1.80
N LEU A 131 -4.45 4.93 -2.09
CA LEU A 131 -5.02 4.63 -3.39
C LEU A 131 -6.17 5.59 -3.72
N MET A 132 -7.08 5.83 -2.76
CA MET A 132 -8.20 6.73 -2.97
C MET A 132 -7.73 8.15 -3.25
N ASP A 133 -6.70 8.63 -2.54
CA ASP A 133 -6.14 9.95 -2.80
C ASP A 133 -5.51 10.04 -4.19
N ALA A 134 -4.82 8.99 -4.63
CA ALA A 134 -4.24 8.94 -5.97
C ALA A 134 -5.32 8.96 -7.06
N LEU A 135 -6.40 8.20 -6.85
CA LEU A 135 -7.52 8.15 -7.80
C LEU A 135 -8.23 9.50 -7.86
N LYS A 136 -8.43 10.15 -6.71
CA LYS A 136 -9.03 11.48 -6.68
C LYS A 136 -8.18 12.47 -7.47
N GLY A 137 -6.88 12.40 -7.36
CA GLY A 137 -5.98 13.24 -8.15
C GLY A 137 -6.13 12.99 -9.64
N LEU A 138 -6.32 11.74 -10.06
CA LEU A 138 -6.57 11.42 -11.48
C LEU A 138 -7.90 12.01 -11.95
N VAL A 139 -8.94 11.91 -11.15
CA VAL A 139 -10.25 12.49 -11.47
C VAL A 139 -10.14 14.01 -11.60
N ASP A 140 -9.49 14.65 -10.65
CA ASP A 140 -9.34 16.11 -10.63
C ASP A 140 -8.56 16.63 -11.84
N ARG A 141 -7.62 15.82 -12.37
CA ARG A 141 -6.85 16.17 -13.56
C ARG A 141 -7.54 15.78 -14.87
N GLY A 142 -8.72 15.18 -14.79
CA GLY A 142 -9.44 14.71 -15.96
C GLY A 142 -8.86 13.43 -16.56
N GLY A 143 -8.07 12.67 -15.81
CA GLY A 143 -7.47 11.43 -16.28
C GLY A 143 -8.46 10.27 -16.35
N ILE A 144 -9.45 10.32 -15.48
CA ILE A 144 -10.52 9.31 -15.45
C ILE A 144 -11.85 9.96 -15.12
#